data_d5d693eeee20ae1ec648aa0aadabf184
#
_entry.id   d5d693eeee20ae1ec648aa0aadabf184
#
_cell.length_a   1.000
_cell.length_b   1.000
_cell.length_c   1.000
_cell.angle_alpha   90.00
_cell.angle_beta   90.00
_cell.angle_gamma   90.00
#
_symmetry.space_group_name_H-M   'P 1'
#
loop_
_entity.id
_entity.type
_entity.pdbx_description
1 polymer ?
#
loop_
_entity_poly.entity_id
_entity_poly.type
_entity_poly.pdbx_seq_one_letter_code
_entity_poly.pdbx_strand_id
1 'polypeptide(L)'
;MKTTSLTLTFFALSLCLAFTPAQVSPPSPAGPGTAEAHPTDPTTLYLPIVTRTATPSPPPPAWWQPSPGTSWQWQLSTPIDFSFDVDVYDIEMFDNDASVVAALHAQGRIAICYLSAGSWEDWRPDADQFPAEVLGKDYEGWPGEKWLDIRRIDLLAPIMRARLEQCKAKGFDAVEPDNIDAYTNDTGFPLTYQDQLAYNTWLANEAHARGLSIGLKNDADQAQDLLPYFDWALTEDCYVQDWCEQMGVFITADKPVFAAEYSDEISAAQFQSEACPQMAAWEFDAIFKNRDLDEYRLGCP
;
A
#
# COMPACT_ATOMS: atom_id res chain seq x y z
N MET A 1 -27.32 -46.20 14.47
CA MET A 1 -28.23 -45.04 14.53
C MET A 1 -28.03 -44.26 13.26
N LYS A 2 -29.10 -44.06 12.49
CA LYS A 2 -29.07 -43.46 11.15
C LYS A 2 -29.07 -41.94 11.26
N THR A 3 -28.09 -41.26 10.72
CA THR A 3 -28.06 -39.78 10.54
C THR A 3 -28.57 -39.40 9.16
N THR A 4 -29.66 -38.69 9.14
CA THR A 4 -30.35 -38.22 7.93
C THR A 4 -29.73 -36.89 7.49
N SER A 5 -29.18 -36.82 6.29
CA SER A 5 -28.70 -35.60 5.65
C SER A 5 -29.86 -34.83 5.03
N LEU A 6 -30.01 -33.57 5.35
CA LEU A 6 -31.04 -32.68 4.80
C LEU A 6 -30.38 -31.78 3.75
N THR A 7 -30.71 -32.02 2.49
CA THR A 7 -30.23 -31.21 1.35
C THR A 7 -31.17 -30.05 1.14
N LEU A 8 -30.70 -28.82 1.28
CA LEU A 8 -31.49 -27.60 1.02
C LEU A 8 -31.17 -27.12 -0.38
N THR A 9 -32.18 -27.17 -1.27
CA THR A 9 -32.11 -26.70 -2.65
C THR A 9 -32.58 -25.25 -2.71
N PHE A 10 -31.70 -24.34 -3.06
CA PHE A 10 -32.05 -22.95 -3.36
C PHE A 10 -32.46 -22.80 -4.82
N PHE A 11 -33.69 -22.38 -5.05
CA PHE A 11 -34.18 -21.91 -6.36
C PHE A 11 -33.79 -20.44 -6.55
N ALA A 12 -32.95 -20.17 -7.51
CA ALA A 12 -32.65 -18.80 -7.95
C ALA A 12 -33.71 -18.37 -8.98
N LEU A 13 -34.50 -17.35 -8.63
CA LEU A 13 -35.48 -16.73 -9.51
C LEU A 13 -34.78 -15.59 -10.28
N SER A 14 -34.49 -15.80 -11.56
CA SER A 14 -33.86 -14.81 -12.44
C SER A 14 -34.95 -13.89 -13.00
N LEU A 15 -34.94 -12.62 -12.62
CA LEU A 15 -35.84 -11.58 -13.12
C LEU A 15 -35.17 -10.87 -14.30
N CYS A 16 -35.56 -11.23 -15.55
CA CYS A 16 -35.13 -10.51 -16.74
C CYS A 16 -35.95 -9.23 -16.89
N LEU A 17 -35.33 -8.08 -16.71
CA LEU A 17 -35.86 -6.78 -17.12
C LEU A 17 -35.49 -6.51 -18.59
N ALA A 18 -36.48 -6.52 -19.46
CA ALA A 18 -36.32 -6.16 -20.86
C ALA A 18 -36.31 -4.63 -21.01
N PHE A 19 -35.21 -4.08 -21.50
CA PHE A 19 -35.10 -2.68 -21.95
C PHE A 19 -35.53 -2.60 -23.41
N THR A 20 -36.59 -1.82 -23.70
CA THR A 20 -37.00 -1.43 -25.06
C THR A 20 -36.25 -0.17 -25.49
N PRO A 21 -35.58 -0.13 -26.67
CA PRO A 21 -34.95 1.08 -27.16
C PRO A 21 -35.98 2.06 -27.72
N ALA A 22 -35.84 3.34 -27.39
CA ALA A 22 -36.62 4.43 -27.94
C ALA A 22 -36.27 4.66 -29.42
N GLN A 23 -37.30 4.65 -30.29
CA GLN A 23 -37.16 4.98 -31.70
C GLN A 23 -37.03 6.50 -31.88
N VAL A 24 -35.94 6.93 -32.53
CA VAL A 24 -35.78 8.29 -33.03
C VAL A 24 -36.29 8.37 -34.47
N SER A 25 -37.28 9.23 -34.70
CA SER A 25 -37.82 9.49 -36.05
C SER A 25 -36.86 10.39 -36.87
N PRO A 26 -36.68 10.15 -38.18
CA PRO A 26 -35.86 10.98 -39.03
C PRO A 26 -36.61 12.29 -39.43
N PRO A 27 -35.89 13.39 -39.71
CA PRO A 27 -36.47 14.64 -40.15
C PRO A 27 -36.91 14.59 -41.61
N SER A 28 -38.01 15.28 -41.93
CA SER A 28 -38.57 15.45 -43.28
C SER A 28 -37.67 16.23 -44.23
N PRO A 29 -37.70 15.95 -45.55
CA PRO A 29 -36.90 16.65 -46.55
C PRO A 29 -37.47 18.03 -46.88
N ALA A 30 -36.60 19.05 -46.92
CA ALA A 30 -36.90 20.38 -47.39
C ALA A 30 -36.90 20.41 -48.95
N GLY A 31 -37.84 21.15 -49.51
CA GLY A 31 -38.02 21.31 -50.93
C GLY A 31 -36.93 22.21 -51.62
N PRO A 32 -36.93 22.23 -52.96
CA PRO A 32 -35.83 22.85 -53.70
C PRO A 32 -35.95 24.38 -53.78
N GLY A 33 -34.96 25.08 -53.21
CA GLY A 33 -34.71 26.51 -53.39
C GLY A 33 -33.77 26.73 -54.55
N THR A 34 -34.14 27.66 -55.45
CA THR A 34 -33.36 28.11 -56.62
C THR A 34 -32.06 28.77 -56.20
N ALA A 35 -30.93 28.33 -56.78
CA ALA A 35 -29.62 28.91 -56.58
C ALA A 35 -29.38 30.10 -57.51
N GLU A 36 -29.15 31.28 -56.96
CA GLU A 36 -28.47 32.38 -57.62
C GLU A 36 -26.96 32.27 -57.39
N ALA A 37 -26.20 32.31 -58.48
CA ALA A 37 -24.75 32.20 -58.44
C ALA A 37 -24.16 33.62 -58.16
N HIS A 38 -23.43 33.72 -57.04
CA HIS A 38 -22.52 34.82 -56.75
C HIS A 38 -21.06 34.39 -56.91
N PRO A 39 -20.12 35.29 -57.32
CA PRO A 39 -18.74 34.97 -57.65
C PRO A 39 -17.94 34.58 -56.38
N THR A 40 -17.16 33.53 -56.53
CA THR A 40 -16.27 32.95 -55.53
C THR A 40 -15.10 33.87 -55.22
N ASP A 41 -15.10 34.45 -54.03
CA ASP A 41 -13.92 35.04 -53.40
C ASP A 41 -13.18 33.93 -52.63
N PRO A 42 -11.85 33.73 -52.82
CA PRO A 42 -11.13 32.69 -52.10
C PRO A 42 -10.89 33.15 -50.66
N THR A 43 -11.87 32.87 -49.76
CA THR A 43 -11.67 33.12 -48.33
C THR A 43 -10.71 32.11 -47.78
N THR A 44 -9.47 32.53 -47.53
CA THR A 44 -8.48 31.75 -46.80
C THR A 44 -8.97 31.54 -45.37
N LEU A 45 -9.40 30.31 -45.03
CA LEU A 45 -9.77 29.96 -43.67
C LEU A 45 -8.50 29.88 -42.79
N TYR A 46 -8.26 30.94 -42.01
CA TYR A 46 -7.29 30.88 -40.92
C TYR A 46 -7.90 30.11 -39.77
N LEU A 47 -7.49 28.84 -39.60
CA LEU A 47 -7.74 28.08 -38.37
C LEU A 47 -6.76 28.62 -37.31
N PRO A 48 -7.25 29.09 -36.16
CA PRO A 48 -6.35 29.46 -35.08
C PRO A 48 -5.59 28.19 -34.59
N ILE A 49 -4.26 28.26 -34.68
CA ILE A 49 -3.40 27.23 -34.05
C ILE A 49 -3.53 27.46 -32.53
N VAL A 50 -4.36 26.64 -31.87
CA VAL A 50 -4.40 26.56 -30.42
C VAL A 50 -3.15 25.80 -29.98
N THR A 51 -2.07 26.52 -29.71
CA THR A 51 -0.92 25.95 -29.00
C THR A 51 -1.36 25.63 -27.57
N ARG A 52 -1.59 24.36 -27.28
CA ARG A 52 -1.67 23.90 -25.88
C ARG A 52 -0.28 24.14 -25.26
N THR A 53 -0.18 25.16 -24.43
CA THR A 53 0.94 25.25 -23.50
C THR A 53 0.83 24.04 -22.58
N ALA A 54 1.83 23.14 -22.67
CA ALA A 54 1.92 22.04 -21.72
C ALA A 54 1.99 22.63 -20.30
N THR A 55 1.06 22.24 -19.45
CA THR A 55 1.16 22.57 -18.02
C THR A 55 2.50 21.99 -17.53
N PRO A 56 3.37 22.77 -16.88
CA PRO A 56 4.61 22.22 -16.33
C PRO A 56 4.24 21.02 -15.44
N SER A 57 4.98 19.92 -15.59
CA SER A 57 4.85 18.79 -14.66
C SER A 57 5.07 19.29 -13.23
N PRO A 58 4.31 18.81 -12.25
CA PRO A 58 4.58 19.14 -10.85
C PRO A 58 6.05 18.79 -10.54
N PRO A 59 6.71 19.54 -9.65
CA PRO A 59 8.04 19.16 -9.19
C PRO A 59 8.00 17.75 -8.60
N PRO A 60 9.08 16.97 -8.71
CA PRO A 60 9.16 15.65 -8.09
C PRO A 60 8.89 15.77 -6.58
N PRO A 61 8.35 14.72 -5.94
CA PRO A 61 8.14 14.68 -4.49
C PRO A 61 9.43 15.01 -3.74
N ALA A 62 9.29 15.64 -2.57
CA ALA A 62 10.42 16.03 -1.73
C ALA A 62 10.93 14.86 -0.86
N TRP A 63 10.43 13.64 -1.05
CA TRP A 63 10.80 12.42 -0.33
C TRP A 63 11.26 11.32 -1.29
N TRP A 64 11.87 10.27 -0.73
CA TRP A 64 12.38 9.16 -1.50
C TRP A 64 11.29 8.46 -2.30
N GLN A 65 11.59 8.14 -3.54
CA GLN A 65 10.71 7.45 -4.47
C GLN A 65 11.43 6.20 -4.97
N PRO A 66 11.12 5.01 -4.41
CA PRO A 66 11.69 3.76 -4.91
C PRO A 66 11.09 3.36 -6.25
N SER A 67 11.79 2.48 -6.96
CA SER A 67 11.31 1.86 -8.21
C SER A 67 11.38 0.33 -8.11
N PRO A 68 10.61 -0.41 -8.91
CA PRO A 68 10.74 -1.86 -8.99
C PRO A 68 12.20 -2.30 -9.24
N GLY A 69 12.61 -3.39 -8.60
CA GLY A 69 13.99 -3.87 -8.60
C GLY A 69 14.89 -3.26 -7.51
N THR A 70 14.33 -2.49 -6.58
CA THR A 70 15.05 -1.99 -5.41
C THR A 70 15.31 -3.14 -4.44
N SER A 71 16.57 -3.47 -4.19
CA SER A 71 16.95 -4.54 -3.25
C SER A 71 16.82 -4.09 -1.79
N TRP A 72 16.39 -5.00 -0.91
CA TRP A 72 16.08 -4.63 0.46
C TRP A 72 16.40 -5.72 1.48
N GLN A 73 16.61 -5.31 2.73
CA GLN A 73 16.67 -6.16 3.92
C GLN A 73 15.64 -5.65 4.94
N TRP A 74 14.96 -6.58 5.58
CA TRP A 74 14.06 -6.29 6.68
C TRP A 74 14.60 -6.94 7.96
N GLN A 75 15.03 -6.13 8.89
CA GLN A 75 15.57 -6.62 10.15
C GLN A 75 15.10 -5.76 11.32
N LEU A 76 14.21 -6.30 12.14
CA LEU A 76 13.69 -5.60 13.32
C LEU A 76 14.47 -5.96 14.59
N SER A 77 15.22 -7.07 14.59
CA SER A 77 16.12 -7.44 15.70
C SER A 77 17.42 -6.62 15.68
N THR A 78 18.04 -6.44 16.84
CA THR A 78 19.33 -5.75 16.98
C THR A 78 20.42 -6.71 17.49
N PRO A 79 21.70 -6.48 17.14
CA PRO A 79 22.23 -5.39 16.29
C PRO A 79 21.97 -5.61 14.81
N ILE A 80 21.88 -4.53 14.02
CA ILE A 80 21.69 -4.61 12.57
C ILE A 80 22.92 -5.21 11.89
N ASP A 81 22.70 -6.19 11.00
CA ASP A 81 23.75 -6.76 10.15
C ASP A 81 23.89 -5.94 8.85
N PHE A 82 24.96 -5.17 8.75
CA PHE A 82 25.28 -4.34 7.58
C PHE A 82 25.94 -5.11 6.41
N SER A 83 26.09 -6.43 6.52
CA SER A 83 26.84 -7.23 5.54
C SER A 83 26.13 -7.44 4.21
N PHE A 84 24.81 -7.25 4.16
CA PHE A 84 24.04 -7.41 2.92
C PHE A 84 24.28 -6.22 1.98
N ASP A 85 24.57 -6.54 0.71
CA ASP A 85 24.71 -5.55 -0.34
C ASP A 85 23.32 -5.31 -0.97
N VAL A 86 22.55 -4.43 -0.34
CA VAL A 86 21.19 -4.04 -0.71
C VAL A 86 21.01 -2.53 -0.64
N ASP A 87 20.04 -2.01 -1.40
CA ASP A 87 19.78 -0.56 -1.47
C ASP A 87 19.08 -0.02 -0.23
N VAL A 88 18.27 -0.87 0.44
CA VAL A 88 17.34 -0.44 1.48
C VAL A 88 17.43 -1.36 2.69
N TYR A 89 17.39 -0.75 3.89
CA TYR A 89 17.18 -1.45 5.16
C TYR A 89 15.91 -0.93 5.83
N ASP A 90 15.01 -1.86 6.16
CA ASP A 90 13.85 -1.60 6.99
C ASP A 90 14.14 -2.09 8.40
N ILE A 91 14.15 -1.16 9.36
CA ILE A 91 14.60 -1.40 10.73
C ILE A 91 13.68 -0.73 11.75
N GLU A 92 13.63 -1.32 12.93
CA GLU A 92 12.76 -0.89 14.03
C GLU A 92 13.08 0.54 14.52
N MET A 93 12.05 1.33 14.77
CA MET A 93 12.14 2.74 15.12
C MET A 93 12.80 2.99 16.49
N PHE A 94 12.34 2.28 17.54
CA PHE A 94 12.73 2.57 18.91
C PHE A 94 14.11 2.01 19.26
N ASP A 95 14.44 0.84 18.75
CA ASP A 95 15.64 0.08 19.10
C ASP A 95 16.90 0.51 18.32
N ASN A 96 16.73 1.35 17.30
CA ASN A 96 17.82 1.91 16.51
C ASN A 96 17.91 3.42 16.70
N ASP A 97 19.12 3.91 16.98
CA ASP A 97 19.38 5.34 17.10
C ASP A 97 19.83 5.98 15.77
N ALA A 98 19.96 7.31 15.75
CA ALA A 98 20.38 8.05 14.57
C ALA A 98 21.77 7.64 14.03
N SER A 99 22.63 7.02 14.84
CA SER A 99 23.95 6.57 14.38
C SER A 99 23.87 5.33 13.48
N VAL A 100 22.86 4.46 13.70
CA VAL A 100 22.58 3.32 12.84
C VAL A 100 22.14 3.80 11.46
N VAL A 101 21.19 4.75 11.41
CA VAL A 101 20.71 5.36 10.16
C VAL A 101 21.85 6.06 9.43
N ALA A 102 22.67 6.84 10.15
CA ALA A 102 23.84 7.50 9.56
C ALA A 102 24.86 6.50 9.00
N ALA A 103 25.03 5.33 9.63
CA ALA A 103 25.92 4.28 9.13
C ALA A 103 25.39 3.62 7.84
N LEU A 104 24.06 3.46 7.69
CA LEU A 104 23.43 3.04 6.45
C LEU A 104 23.65 4.06 5.33
N HIS A 105 23.39 5.33 5.61
CA HIS A 105 23.62 6.44 4.66
C HIS A 105 25.07 6.56 4.22
N ALA A 106 26.03 6.32 5.15
CA ALA A 106 27.45 6.33 4.81
C ALA A 106 27.85 5.23 3.82
N GLN A 107 27.02 4.20 3.67
CA GLN A 107 27.14 3.12 2.67
C GLN A 107 26.27 3.36 1.45
N GLY A 108 25.62 4.51 1.34
CA GLY A 108 24.73 4.85 0.23
C GLY A 108 23.34 4.17 0.26
N ARG A 109 22.95 3.64 1.44
CA ARG A 109 21.70 2.89 1.64
C ARG A 109 20.59 3.79 2.16
N ILE A 110 19.36 3.44 1.82
CA ILE A 110 18.14 4.05 2.34
C ILE A 110 17.73 3.34 3.63
N ALA A 111 17.18 4.09 4.58
CA ALA A 111 16.65 3.55 5.83
C ALA A 111 15.14 3.77 5.93
N ILE A 112 14.37 2.68 6.01
CA ILE A 112 12.94 2.67 6.32
C ILE A 112 12.77 2.51 7.83
N CYS A 113 11.84 3.26 8.40
CA CYS A 113 11.50 3.28 9.80
C CYS A 113 10.26 2.42 10.05
N TYR A 114 10.43 1.21 10.58
CA TYR A 114 9.31 0.37 11.01
C TYR A 114 8.68 0.94 12.28
N LEU A 115 7.36 1.01 12.32
CA LEU A 115 6.57 1.30 13.51
C LEU A 115 5.19 0.67 13.41
N SER A 116 4.63 0.14 14.51
CA SER A 116 3.22 -0.22 14.50
C SER A 116 2.33 1.04 14.51
N ALA A 117 1.36 1.11 13.60
CA ALA A 117 0.42 2.22 13.50
C ALA A 117 -1.03 1.81 13.76
N GLY A 118 -1.34 0.51 13.63
CA GLY A 118 -2.67 -0.04 13.87
C GLY A 118 -2.78 -0.84 15.17
N SER A 119 -1.67 -1.04 15.88
CA SER A 119 -1.65 -1.70 17.18
C SER A 119 -0.90 -0.91 18.24
N TRP A 120 -1.19 -1.23 19.50
CA TRP A 120 -0.51 -0.78 20.70
C TRP A 120 0.34 -1.91 21.25
N GLU A 121 1.58 -1.60 21.62
CA GLU A 121 2.57 -2.53 22.13
C GLU A 121 2.97 -2.10 23.55
N ASP A 122 2.77 -2.96 24.58
CA ASP A 122 2.97 -2.60 26.00
C ASP A 122 4.44 -2.34 26.38
N TRP A 123 5.38 -2.79 25.54
CA TRP A 123 6.82 -2.63 25.75
C TRP A 123 7.41 -1.35 25.13
N ARG A 124 6.61 -0.57 24.38
CA ARG A 124 7.11 0.66 23.74
C ARG A 124 7.23 1.81 24.74
N PRO A 125 8.22 2.68 24.57
CA PRO A 125 8.45 3.80 25.51
C PRO A 125 7.27 4.79 25.62
N ASP A 126 6.40 4.82 24.62
CA ASP A 126 5.23 5.71 24.54
C ASP A 126 3.89 4.99 24.80
N ALA A 127 3.93 3.75 25.29
CA ALA A 127 2.73 2.95 25.51
C ALA A 127 1.72 3.61 26.48
N ASP A 128 2.20 4.35 27.46
CA ASP A 128 1.39 5.06 28.45
C ASP A 128 0.68 6.32 27.91
N GLN A 129 1.02 6.76 26.70
CA GLN A 129 0.37 7.89 26.04
C GLN A 129 -0.95 7.50 25.36
N PHE A 130 -1.19 6.22 25.12
CA PHE A 130 -2.41 5.75 24.48
C PHE A 130 -3.57 5.74 25.49
N PRO A 131 -4.68 6.47 25.23
CA PRO A 131 -5.86 6.40 26.07
C PRO A 131 -6.46 4.99 26.06
N ALA A 132 -6.90 4.51 27.23
CA ALA A 132 -7.46 3.16 27.36
C ALA A 132 -8.66 2.91 26.43
N GLU A 133 -9.39 3.96 26.05
CA GLU A 133 -10.58 3.87 25.19
C GLU A 133 -10.26 3.53 23.73
N VAL A 134 -9.00 3.64 23.29
CA VAL A 134 -8.57 3.24 21.94
C VAL A 134 -7.95 1.84 21.91
N LEU A 135 -7.78 1.18 23.07
CA LEU A 135 -7.21 -0.15 23.16
C LEU A 135 -8.29 -1.21 22.99
N GLY A 136 -8.16 -2.02 21.94
CA GLY A 136 -9.07 -3.09 21.57
C GLY A 136 -8.71 -4.45 22.16
N LYS A 137 -9.03 -5.50 21.42
CA LYS A 137 -8.66 -6.87 21.74
C LYS A 137 -7.15 -7.09 21.62
N ASP A 138 -6.68 -8.13 22.32
CA ASP A 138 -5.31 -8.60 22.15
C ASP A 138 -5.07 -9.01 20.69
N TYR A 139 -3.89 -8.69 20.20
CA TYR A 139 -3.45 -9.12 18.88
C TYR A 139 -3.06 -10.60 18.94
N GLU A 140 -3.71 -11.46 18.14
CA GLU A 140 -3.48 -12.89 18.18
C GLU A 140 -2.05 -13.23 17.74
N GLY A 141 -1.35 -14.05 18.51
CA GLY A 141 0.05 -14.43 18.24
C GLY A 141 1.10 -13.50 18.86
N TRP A 142 0.72 -12.28 19.31
CA TRP A 142 1.66 -11.29 19.84
C TRP A 142 1.28 -10.85 21.28
N PRO A 143 1.75 -11.55 22.30
CA PRO A 143 1.45 -11.21 23.71
C PRO A 143 1.95 -9.81 24.06
N GLY A 144 1.06 -8.99 24.65
CA GLY A 144 1.36 -7.59 25.00
C GLY A 144 0.95 -6.59 23.93
N GLU A 145 0.43 -7.06 22.80
CA GLU A 145 -0.05 -6.22 21.71
C GLU A 145 -1.58 -6.18 21.63
N LYS A 146 -2.15 -5.04 21.28
CA LYS A 146 -3.60 -4.82 21.16
C LYS A 146 -3.91 -4.00 19.91
N TRP A 147 -5.02 -4.33 19.25
CA TRP A 147 -5.56 -3.51 18.18
C TRP A 147 -5.95 -2.11 18.65
N LEU A 148 -5.84 -1.12 17.78
CA LEU A 148 -6.26 0.25 18.03
C LEU A 148 -7.61 0.58 17.38
N ASP A 149 -8.39 1.44 18.03
CA ASP A 149 -9.56 2.08 17.41
C ASP A 149 -9.09 3.20 16.46
N ILE A 150 -8.77 2.84 15.25
CA ILE A 150 -8.24 3.75 14.22
C ILE A 150 -9.23 4.85 13.79
N ARG A 151 -10.53 4.74 14.16
CA ARG A 151 -11.53 5.81 13.96
C ARG A 151 -11.22 7.02 14.82
N ARG A 152 -10.47 6.84 15.90
CA ARG A 152 -10.12 7.88 16.87
C ARG A 152 -8.81 8.58 16.49
N ILE A 153 -8.75 9.04 15.23
CA ILE A 153 -7.60 9.84 14.76
C ILE A 153 -7.34 11.03 15.68
N ASP A 154 -8.40 11.61 16.27
CA ASP A 154 -8.29 12.70 17.24
C ASP A 154 -7.40 12.36 18.45
N LEU A 155 -7.43 11.12 18.91
CA LEU A 155 -6.63 10.63 20.04
C LEU A 155 -5.29 10.04 19.59
N LEU A 156 -5.24 9.37 18.44
CA LEU A 156 -4.03 8.72 17.92
C LEU A 156 -3.05 9.72 17.26
N ALA A 157 -3.56 10.80 16.66
CA ALA A 157 -2.74 11.72 15.91
C ALA A 157 -1.57 12.34 16.70
N PRO A 158 -1.69 12.76 17.95
CA PRO A 158 -0.55 13.27 18.69
C PRO A 158 0.59 12.25 18.82
N ILE A 159 0.25 10.96 19.03
CA ILE A 159 1.19 9.87 19.23
C ILE A 159 1.86 9.49 17.89
N MET A 160 1.07 9.23 16.86
CA MET A 160 1.59 8.86 15.53
C MET A 160 2.44 9.98 14.92
N ARG A 161 2.03 11.24 15.08
CA ARG A 161 2.87 12.38 14.68
C ARG A 161 4.20 12.41 15.41
N ALA A 162 4.21 12.12 16.72
CA ALA A 162 5.44 12.05 17.50
C ALA A 162 6.35 10.90 17.02
N ARG A 163 5.79 9.73 16.68
CA ARG A 163 6.52 8.61 16.09
C ARG A 163 7.13 9.00 14.74
N LEU A 164 6.35 9.60 13.83
CA LEU A 164 6.85 10.09 12.55
C LEU A 164 7.93 11.18 12.68
N GLU A 165 7.77 12.11 13.63
CA GLU A 165 8.82 13.10 13.95
C GLU A 165 10.10 12.43 14.47
N GLN A 166 9.97 11.37 15.26
CA GLN A 166 11.12 10.63 15.75
C GLN A 166 11.85 9.91 14.61
N CYS A 167 11.13 9.26 13.67
CA CYS A 167 11.73 8.70 12.46
C CYS A 167 12.51 9.78 11.69
N LYS A 168 11.88 10.92 11.45
CA LYS A 168 12.52 12.03 10.74
C LYS A 168 13.74 12.58 11.48
N ALA A 169 13.64 12.75 12.80
CA ALA A 169 14.73 13.26 13.62
C ALA A 169 15.94 12.31 13.68
N LYS A 170 15.71 10.98 13.59
CA LYS A 170 16.77 9.97 13.48
C LYS A 170 17.39 9.90 12.08
N GLY A 171 16.78 10.55 11.08
CA GLY A 171 17.29 10.64 9.72
C GLY A 171 16.72 9.62 8.74
N PHE A 172 15.71 8.87 9.11
CA PHE A 172 15.06 7.92 8.20
C PHE A 172 14.51 8.61 6.94
N ASP A 173 14.45 7.89 5.83
CA ASP A 173 14.00 8.35 4.53
C ASP A 173 12.54 7.99 4.27
N ALA A 174 12.06 6.92 4.88
CA ALA A 174 10.73 6.35 4.70
C ALA A 174 10.19 5.78 6.00
N VAL A 175 8.90 5.42 5.99
CA VAL A 175 8.23 4.70 7.08
C VAL A 175 7.47 3.49 6.57
N GLU A 176 7.54 2.39 7.31
CA GLU A 176 6.67 1.23 7.23
C GLU A 176 5.70 1.27 8.42
N PRO A 177 4.45 1.70 8.23
CA PRO A 177 3.44 1.64 9.28
C PRO A 177 2.80 0.25 9.27
N ASP A 178 2.99 -0.51 10.34
CA ASP A 178 2.45 -1.86 10.47
C ASP A 178 1.02 -1.88 11.04
N ASN A 179 0.30 -3.00 10.83
CA ASN A 179 -1.05 -3.27 11.33
C ASN A 179 -2.13 -2.31 10.80
N ILE A 180 -1.98 -1.88 9.54
CA ILE A 180 -2.87 -0.90 8.91
C ILE A 180 -3.96 -1.53 8.02
N ASP A 181 -4.36 -2.76 8.36
CA ASP A 181 -5.45 -3.54 7.75
C ASP A 181 -6.47 -4.02 8.80
N ALA A 182 -6.55 -3.33 9.92
CA ALA A 182 -7.29 -3.71 11.13
C ALA A 182 -8.78 -4.02 10.88
N TYR A 183 -9.42 -3.42 9.85
CA TYR A 183 -10.84 -3.61 9.55
C TYR A 183 -11.18 -5.05 9.11
N THR A 184 -10.21 -5.82 8.67
CA THR A 184 -10.37 -7.24 8.32
C THR A 184 -10.26 -8.17 9.53
N ASN A 185 -9.90 -7.63 10.70
CA ASN A 185 -9.56 -8.36 11.90
C ASN A 185 -10.60 -8.18 13.03
N ASP A 186 -10.62 -9.12 13.99
CA ASP A 186 -11.48 -9.00 15.20
C ASP A 186 -10.83 -8.09 16.25
N THR A 187 -10.81 -6.82 15.97
CA THR A 187 -10.17 -5.79 16.82
C THR A 187 -10.92 -5.46 18.10
N GLY A 188 -12.18 -5.91 18.24
CA GLY A 188 -13.09 -5.46 19.30
C GLY A 188 -13.84 -4.17 18.97
N PHE A 189 -13.53 -3.54 17.85
CA PHE A 189 -14.20 -2.35 17.32
C PHE A 189 -14.89 -2.68 16.00
N PRO A 190 -16.05 -2.08 15.68
CA PRO A 190 -16.72 -2.27 14.40
C PRO A 190 -16.07 -1.41 13.31
N LEU A 191 -14.81 -1.68 13.02
CA LEU A 191 -14.06 -0.99 11.96
C LEU A 191 -14.62 -1.35 10.60
N THR A 192 -14.68 -0.37 9.72
CA THR A 192 -15.14 -0.54 8.35
C THR A 192 -14.01 -0.27 7.35
N TYR A 193 -14.18 -0.72 6.10
CA TYR A 193 -13.30 -0.37 4.98
C TYR A 193 -13.03 1.14 4.92
N GLN A 194 -14.06 1.96 5.11
CA GLN A 194 -13.95 3.42 5.03
C GLN A 194 -13.17 4.02 6.21
N ASP A 195 -13.27 3.43 7.40
CA ASP A 195 -12.48 3.85 8.57
C ASP A 195 -10.99 3.60 8.31
N GLN A 196 -10.65 2.41 7.78
CA GLN A 196 -9.26 2.07 7.45
C GLN A 196 -8.72 2.97 6.34
N LEU A 197 -9.48 3.14 5.25
CA LEU A 197 -9.08 4.01 4.14
C LEU A 197 -8.82 5.45 4.61
N ALA A 198 -9.66 5.98 5.51
CA ALA A 198 -9.49 7.31 6.07
C ALA A 198 -8.24 7.41 6.94
N TYR A 199 -7.99 6.41 7.78
CA TYR A 199 -6.81 6.36 8.64
C TYR A 199 -5.52 6.23 7.83
N ASN A 200 -5.45 5.29 6.88
CA ASN A 200 -4.28 5.07 6.03
C ASN A 200 -3.97 6.31 5.17
N THR A 201 -4.99 6.93 4.58
CA THR A 201 -4.83 8.20 3.83
C THR A 201 -4.30 9.32 4.72
N TRP A 202 -4.83 9.46 5.95
CA TRP A 202 -4.35 10.44 6.91
C TRP A 202 -2.88 10.20 7.27
N LEU A 203 -2.51 8.95 7.57
CA LEU A 203 -1.16 8.58 7.96
C LEU A 203 -0.15 8.86 6.83
N ALA A 204 -0.50 8.53 5.59
CA ALA A 204 0.33 8.83 4.42
C ALA A 204 0.57 10.34 4.24
N ASN A 205 -0.48 11.15 4.40
CA ASN A 205 -0.34 12.60 4.34
C ASN A 205 0.55 13.16 5.46
N GLU A 206 0.50 12.59 6.68
CA GLU A 206 1.37 12.99 7.79
C GLU A 206 2.84 12.62 7.54
N ALA A 207 3.11 11.47 6.93
CA ALA A 207 4.47 11.07 6.52
C ALA A 207 5.02 12.01 5.45
N HIS A 208 4.27 12.25 4.39
CA HIS A 208 4.64 13.15 3.29
C HIS A 208 4.86 14.61 3.75
N ALA A 209 4.05 15.11 4.69
CA ALA A 209 4.24 16.43 5.27
C ALA A 209 5.59 16.59 5.99
N ARG A 210 6.22 15.49 6.38
CA ARG A 210 7.56 15.43 7.00
C ARG A 210 8.67 15.10 6.02
N GLY A 211 8.33 14.90 4.74
CA GLY A 211 9.28 14.47 3.72
C GLY A 211 9.79 13.05 3.94
N LEU A 212 8.90 12.16 4.43
CA LEU A 212 9.12 10.72 4.53
C LEU A 212 8.30 10.01 3.44
N SER A 213 8.91 9.09 2.72
CA SER A 213 8.21 8.11 1.90
C SER A 213 7.43 7.15 2.78
N ILE A 214 6.39 6.49 2.25
CA ILE A 214 5.55 5.59 3.05
C ILE A 214 5.13 4.36 2.25
N GLY A 215 5.22 3.18 2.89
CA GLY A 215 4.79 1.89 2.35
C GLY A 215 3.41 1.47 2.81
N LEU A 216 2.63 0.88 1.92
CA LEU A 216 1.39 0.19 2.27
C LEU A 216 1.73 -1.22 2.77
N LYS A 217 1.53 -1.45 4.08
CA LYS A 217 1.70 -2.78 4.66
C LYS A 217 0.44 -3.61 4.44
N ASN A 218 0.57 -4.75 3.76
CA ASN A 218 -0.53 -5.66 3.48
C ASN A 218 -1.74 -4.93 2.85
N ASP A 219 -2.94 -4.96 3.45
CA ASP A 219 -4.17 -4.22 3.06
C ASP A 219 -4.49 -4.28 1.56
N ALA A 220 -4.39 -5.48 0.98
CA ALA A 220 -4.52 -5.71 -0.45
C ALA A 220 -5.88 -5.26 -1.03
N ASP A 221 -6.97 -5.40 -0.26
CA ASP A 221 -8.31 -4.99 -0.68
C ASP A 221 -8.43 -3.48 -0.93
N GLN A 222 -7.59 -2.67 -0.26
CA GLN A 222 -7.56 -1.21 -0.41
C GLN A 222 -6.42 -0.72 -1.31
N ALA A 223 -5.59 -1.62 -1.85
CA ALA A 223 -4.40 -1.27 -2.63
C ALA A 223 -4.70 -0.29 -3.77
N GLN A 224 -5.79 -0.49 -4.51
CA GLN A 224 -6.19 0.39 -5.62
C GLN A 224 -6.59 1.79 -5.15
N ASP A 225 -7.32 1.90 -4.02
CA ASP A 225 -7.80 3.18 -3.48
C ASP A 225 -6.67 3.95 -2.78
N LEU A 226 -5.71 3.22 -2.19
CA LEU A 226 -4.55 3.78 -1.47
C LEU A 226 -3.35 4.07 -2.38
N LEU A 227 -3.31 3.52 -3.60
CA LEU A 227 -2.23 3.75 -4.57
C LEU A 227 -1.82 5.22 -4.76
N PRO A 228 -2.74 6.22 -4.77
CA PRO A 228 -2.35 7.63 -4.90
C PRO A 228 -1.60 8.19 -3.69
N TYR A 229 -1.65 7.55 -2.54
CA TYR A 229 -1.14 8.05 -1.26
C TYR A 229 0.13 7.36 -0.79
N PHE A 230 0.37 6.12 -1.21
CA PHE A 230 1.51 5.32 -0.81
C PHE A 230 2.54 5.24 -1.93
N ASP A 231 3.82 5.25 -1.58
CA ASP A 231 4.92 5.31 -2.55
C ASP A 231 5.41 3.91 -2.97
N TRP A 232 5.18 2.91 -2.16
CA TRP A 232 5.54 1.51 -2.34
C TRP A 232 4.61 0.63 -1.49
N ALA A 233 4.74 -0.69 -1.61
CA ALA A 233 4.00 -1.63 -0.77
C ALA A 233 4.94 -2.67 -0.15
N LEU A 234 4.54 -3.24 0.99
CA LEU A 234 5.18 -4.38 1.63
C LEU A 234 4.12 -5.43 1.96
N THR A 235 4.40 -6.67 1.57
CA THR A 235 3.49 -7.81 1.77
C THR A 235 4.16 -8.91 2.57
N GLU A 236 3.37 -9.60 3.38
CA GLU A 236 3.78 -10.78 4.13
C GLU A 236 2.92 -11.97 3.73
N ASP A 237 3.58 -13.13 3.51
CA ASP A 237 2.93 -14.40 3.18
C ASP A 237 1.96 -14.34 1.98
N CYS A 238 2.08 -13.33 1.12
CA CYS A 238 1.12 -13.12 0.04
C CYS A 238 1.15 -14.26 -0.99
N TYR A 239 2.31 -14.91 -1.19
CA TYR A 239 2.44 -16.07 -2.07
C TYR A 239 1.76 -17.30 -1.45
N VAL A 240 2.06 -17.59 -0.19
CA VAL A 240 1.49 -18.75 0.50
C VAL A 240 -0.03 -18.64 0.65
N GLN A 241 -0.52 -17.42 0.85
CA GLN A 241 -1.94 -17.13 1.03
C GLN A 241 -2.68 -16.77 -0.28
N ASP A 242 -1.98 -16.79 -1.44
CA ASP A 242 -2.54 -16.62 -2.79
C ASP A 242 -3.27 -15.27 -3.02
N TRP A 243 -2.64 -14.16 -2.56
CA TRP A 243 -3.21 -12.82 -2.75
C TRP A 243 -2.24 -11.78 -3.34
N CYS A 244 -1.00 -12.13 -3.65
CA CYS A 244 0.01 -11.21 -4.18
C CYS A 244 -0.46 -10.40 -5.39
N GLU A 245 -1.25 -11.00 -6.31
CA GLU A 245 -1.70 -10.32 -7.54
C GLU A 245 -2.46 -9.02 -7.29
N GLN A 246 -3.12 -8.89 -6.12
CA GLN A 246 -3.86 -7.68 -5.77
C GLN A 246 -2.93 -6.47 -5.64
N MET A 247 -1.66 -6.69 -5.28
CA MET A 247 -0.66 -5.63 -5.14
C MET A 247 -0.02 -5.21 -6.48
N GLY A 248 -0.29 -5.91 -7.58
CA GLY A 248 0.20 -5.59 -8.92
C GLY A 248 -0.18 -4.20 -9.43
N VAL A 249 -1.16 -3.54 -8.80
CA VAL A 249 -1.53 -2.14 -9.07
C VAL A 249 -0.36 -1.19 -8.78
N PHE A 250 0.49 -1.49 -7.79
CA PHE A 250 1.69 -0.72 -7.47
C PHE A 250 2.72 -0.82 -8.59
N ILE A 251 3.02 -2.03 -9.05
CA ILE A 251 3.95 -2.26 -10.18
C ILE A 251 3.47 -1.54 -11.44
N THR A 252 2.17 -1.62 -11.74
CA THR A 252 1.58 -0.90 -12.88
C THR A 252 1.78 0.62 -12.80
N ALA A 253 1.94 1.15 -11.59
CA ALA A 253 2.19 2.58 -11.31
C ALA A 253 3.69 2.90 -11.14
N ASP A 254 4.61 1.98 -11.50
CA ASP A 254 6.06 2.11 -11.33
C ASP A 254 6.49 2.28 -9.86
N LYS A 255 5.75 1.63 -8.93
CA LYS A 255 6.03 1.60 -7.50
C LYS A 255 6.37 0.16 -7.10
N PRO A 256 7.46 -0.07 -6.32
CA PRO A 256 7.87 -1.43 -5.96
C PRO A 256 6.90 -2.07 -4.95
N VAL A 257 6.89 -3.39 -4.99
CA VAL A 257 6.29 -4.24 -3.96
C VAL A 257 7.40 -5.07 -3.33
N PHE A 258 7.70 -4.80 -2.07
CA PHE A 258 8.57 -5.60 -1.24
C PHE A 258 7.77 -6.77 -0.67
N ALA A 259 8.18 -8.00 -0.93
CA ALA A 259 7.45 -9.19 -0.50
C ALA A 259 8.30 -10.05 0.44
N ALA A 260 7.75 -10.41 1.58
CA ALA A 260 8.39 -11.31 2.53
C ALA A 260 7.58 -12.61 2.67
N GLU A 261 8.25 -13.74 2.50
CA GLU A 261 7.72 -15.06 2.83
C GLU A 261 8.52 -15.64 4.00
N TYR A 262 7.90 -16.47 4.82
CA TYR A 262 8.48 -16.88 6.09
C TYR A 262 8.79 -18.35 6.22
N SER A 263 9.83 -18.65 7.04
CA SER A 263 10.37 -19.99 7.24
C SER A 263 9.46 -20.94 8.03
N ASP A 264 8.44 -20.41 8.69
CA ASP A 264 7.40 -21.18 9.39
C ASP A 264 6.24 -21.61 8.47
N GLU A 265 6.10 -20.98 7.30
CA GLU A 265 5.04 -21.29 6.33
C GLU A 265 5.56 -22.15 5.16
N ILE A 266 6.71 -21.81 4.60
CA ILE A 266 7.33 -22.59 3.51
C ILE A 266 8.81 -22.84 3.78
N SER A 267 9.40 -23.79 3.08
CA SER A 267 10.85 -24.02 3.15
C SER A 267 11.61 -23.07 2.21
N ALA A 268 12.87 -22.77 2.53
CA ALA A 268 13.77 -22.00 1.67
C ALA A 268 13.88 -22.59 0.24
N ALA A 269 13.81 -23.91 0.12
CA ALA A 269 13.85 -24.60 -1.17
C ALA A 269 12.58 -24.32 -2.01
N GLN A 270 11.40 -24.33 -1.38
CA GLN A 270 10.13 -23.96 -2.03
C GLN A 270 10.11 -22.48 -2.40
N PHE A 271 10.56 -21.61 -1.49
CA PHE A 271 10.70 -20.18 -1.82
C PHE A 271 11.51 -19.98 -3.10
N GLN A 272 12.70 -20.59 -3.21
CA GLN A 272 13.55 -20.43 -4.39
C GLN A 272 12.98 -21.08 -5.66
N SER A 273 12.36 -22.26 -5.53
CA SER A 273 11.93 -23.03 -6.72
C SER A 273 10.51 -22.71 -7.19
N GLU A 274 9.64 -22.20 -6.31
CA GLU A 274 8.22 -21.99 -6.59
C GLU A 274 7.83 -20.52 -6.44
N ALA A 275 8.13 -19.86 -5.30
CA ALA A 275 7.76 -18.49 -5.06
C ALA A 275 8.59 -17.50 -5.92
N CYS A 276 9.92 -17.62 -5.94
CA CYS A 276 10.77 -16.67 -6.66
C CYS A 276 10.45 -16.53 -8.15
N PRO A 277 10.20 -17.62 -8.94
CA PRO A 277 9.81 -17.47 -10.33
C PRO A 277 8.50 -16.69 -10.51
N GLN A 278 7.56 -16.83 -9.58
CA GLN A 278 6.28 -16.13 -9.63
C GLN A 278 6.40 -14.68 -9.19
N MET A 279 7.15 -14.42 -8.10
CA MET A 279 7.48 -13.06 -7.67
C MET A 279 8.21 -12.27 -8.77
N ALA A 280 9.17 -12.90 -9.45
CA ALA A 280 9.85 -12.29 -10.60
C ALA A 280 8.89 -11.99 -11.77
N ALA A 281 7.89 -12.85 -12.02
CA ALA A 281 6.88 -12.62 -13.05
C ALA A 281 5.94 -11.44 -12.70
N TRP A 282 5.74 -11.16 -11.41
CA TRP A 282 5.00 -10.00 -10.91
C TRP A 282 5.88 -8.77 -10.72
N GLU A 283 7.19 -8.88 -10.93
CA GLU A 283 8.18 -7.81 -10.68
C GLU A 283 8.24 -7.39 -9.20
N PHE A 284 8.01 -8.32 -8.27
CA PHE A 284 8.10 -8.08 -6.83
C PHE A 284 9.51 -8.34 -6.31
N ASP A 285 9.97 -7.49 -5.41
CA ASP A 285 11.27 -7.60 -4.75
C ASP A 285 11.15 -8.51 -3.52
N ALA A 286 11.26 -9.83 -3.73
CA ALA A 286 10.94 -10.84 -2.72
C ALA A 286 12.15 -11.29 -1.90
N ILE A 287 11.92 -11.47 -0.60
CA ILE A 287 12.87 -12.06 0.35
C ILE A 287 12.20 -13.13 1.21
N PHE A 288 13.02 -14.06 1.70
CA PHE A 288 12.61 -15.09 2.63
C PHE A 288 13.24 -14.83 4.00
N LYS A 289 12.43 -14.85 5.05
CA LYS A 289 12.79 -14.43 6.39
C LYS A 289 12.44 -15.48 7.46
N ASN A 290 13.03 -15.33 8.63
CA ASN A 290 12.46 -15.87 9.86
C ASN A 290 11.38 -14.90 10.37
N ARG A 291 10.32 -15.41 11.02
CA ARG A 291 9.17 -14.61 11.51
C ARG A 291 9.56 -13.54 12.55
N ASP A 292 10.65 -13.76 13.28
CA ASP A 292 11.18 -12.80 14.26
C ASP A 292 12.04 -11.70 13.62
N LEU A 293 12.11 -11.65 12.29
CA LEU A 293 12.79 -10.64 11.50
C LEU A 293 14.21 -10.36 11.99
N ASP A 294 14.95 -11.45 12.23
CA ASP A 294 16.38 -11.44 12.54
C ASP A 294 17.23 -11.04 11.32
N GLU A 295 18.57 -11.19 11.42
CA GLU A 295 19.50 -10.90 10.32
C GLU A 295 19.36 -11.86 9.12
N TYR A 296 18.75 -13.05 9.29
CA TYR A 296 18.62 -14.02 8.21
C TYR A 296 17.86 -13.44 7.03
N ARG A 297 18.40 -13.61 5.83
CA ARG A 297 17.81 -13.16 4.57
C ARG A 297 18.20 -14.11 3.43
N LEU A 298 17.23 -14.56 2.66
CA LEU A 298 17.47 -15.21 1.37
C LEU A 298 16.66 -14.45 0.30
N GLY A 299 17.35 -13.83 -0.65
CA GLY A 299 16.70 -13.17 -1.79
C GLY A 299 16.43 -14.15 -2.92
N CYS A 300 15.57 -13.75 -3.84
CA CYS A 300 15.43 -14.43 -5.14
C CYS A 300 16.68 -14.21 -5.98
N PRO A 301 17.08 -15.20 -6.83
CA PRO A 301 18.26 -15.13 -7.67
C PRO A 301 18.13 -14.07 -8.79
#